data_85db64620cd554c188465c8cef45f390
#
_entry.id   85db64620cd554c188465c8cef45f390
#
_cell.length_a   1.000
_cell.length_b   1.000
_cell.length_c   1.000
_cell.angle_alpha   90.00
_cell.angle_beta   90.00
_cell.angle_gamma   90.00
#
_symmetry.space_group_name_H-M   'P 1'
#
loop_
_entity.id
_entity.type
_entity.pdbx_description
1 polymer ?
#
loop_
_entity_poly.entity_id
_entity_poly.type
_entity_poly.pdbx_seq_one_letter_code
_entity_poly.pdbx_strand_id
1 'polypeptide(L)'
;MKKSFPAKPDHPVIDAHMHPYLSHDRNFAFHVPETFEEFFSVQQSAGITFSCGSFNIPGAGKDPEKLRLCNRKVLDVQQKYPEFFYPGCNVSPLLPEESCAEIENFHTRGFRWIGELAAYVMGYEKYSLPGMKAILDLAANLDMPVTLHPSTLDDLDQLLKDFPKTKIVIAHPESSWGITAMYQLAARHENMFLDLSGSGLFRMGMLRRGVDVMGSERILFGTDYPICNPAMNVAGVLFEDLSEVERQNILYRNFLKLTTAVL
;
A
#
# COMPACT_ATOMS: atom_id res chain seq x y z
N MET A 1 35.07 -1.47 9.60
CA MET A 1 34.10 -1.99 10.58
C MET A 1 33.23 -3.05 9.92
N LYS A 2 32.98 -4.19 10.60
CA LYS A 2 32.00 -5.17 10.10
C LYS A 2 30.61 -4.53 10.24
N LYS A 3 29.83 -4.46 9.14
CA LYS A 3 28.41 -4.07 9.21
C LYS A 3 27.67 -5.13 10.02
N SER A 4 26.88 -4.69 10.99
CA SER A 4 25.98 -5.54 11.76
C SER A 4 24.54 -5.20 11.34
N PHE A 5 23.77 -6.21 11.00
CA PHE A 5 22.37 -6.06 10.65
C PHE A 5 21.50 -6.64 11.77
N PRO A 6 20.34 -6.04 12.10
CA PRO A 6 19.45 -6.58 13.11
C PRO A 6 18.86 -7.92 12.63
N ALA A 7 18.81 -8.91 13.52
CA ALA A 7 18.25 -10.22 13.20
C ALA A 7 16.71 -10.23 13.18
N LYS A 8 16.11 -9.28 13.87
CA LYS A 8 14.64 -9.07 13.94
C LYS A 8 14.36 -7.58 14.18
N PRO A 9 13.14 -7.12 13.88
CA PRO A 9 12.74 -5.76 14.21
C PRO A 9 12.75 -5.52 15.73
N ASP A 10 13.30 -4.38 16.16
CA ASP A 10 13.25 -3.90 17.53
C ASP A 10 12.11 -2.90 17.76
N HIS A 11 11.35 -2.61 16.71
CA HIS A 11 10.24 -1.65 16.67
C HIS A 11 8.99 -2.29 16.07
N PRO A 12 7.83 -1.63 16.21
CA PRO A 12 6.66 -2.01 15.42
C PRO A 12 6.99 -2.10 13.93
N VAL A 13 6.37 -3.04 13.25
CA VAL A 13 6.41 -3.15 11.79
C VAL A 13 4.98 -3.05 11.29
N ILE A 14 4.70 -2.04 10.50
CA ILE A 14 3.40 -1.82 9.88
C ILE A 14 3.49 -2.15 8.42
N ASP A 15 2.77 -3.17 8.02
CA ASP A 15 2.58 -3.54 6.63
C ASP A 15 1.52 -2.62 6.00
N ALA A 16 1.95 -1.63 5.22
CA ALA A 16 1.05 -0.67 4.58
C ALA A 16 0.34 -1.22 3.34
N HIS A 17 0.68 -2.45 2.92
CA HIS A 17 0.15 -3.04 1.72
C HIS A 17 0.01 -4.56 1.82
N MET A 18 -1.20 -5.02 2.06
CA MET A 18 -1.58 -6.42 1.99
C MET A 18 -3.02 -6.58 1.50
N HIS A 19 -3.40 -7.81 1.18
CA HIS A 19 -4.76 -8.15 0.77
C HIS A 19 -5.33 -9.23 1.68
N PRO A 20 -6.41 -8.98 2.43
CA PRO A 20 -6.98 -9.96 3.34
C PRO A 20 -7.75 -11.05 2.57
N TYR A 21 -7.05 -11.77 1.67
CA TYR A 21 -7.59 -12.90 0.94
C TYR A 21 -7.42 -14.18 1.72
N LEU A 22 -8.48 -15.00 1.74
CA LEU A 22 -8.45 -16.38 2.17
C LEU A 22 -8.53 -17.32 0.95
N SER A 23 -8.20 -18.59 1.14
CA SER A 23 -8.12 -19.59 0.07
C SER A 23 -9.42 -19.72 -0.77
N HIS A 24 -10.56 -19.42 -0.18
CA HIS A 24 -11.87 -19.47 -0.85
C HIS A 24 -12.24 -18.18 -1.61
N ASP A 25 -11.49 -17.09 -1.45
CA ASP A 25 -11.83 -15.81 -2.12
C ASP A 25 -11.40 -15.77 -3.58
N ARG A 26 -10.33 -16.50 -3.93
CA ARG A 26 -9.78 -16.57 -5.29
C ARG A 26 -9.12 -17.93 -5.53
N ASN A 27 -9.03 -18.30 -6.80
CA ASN A 27 -8.22 -19.47 -7.18
C ASN A 27 -6.75 -19.07 -7.27
N PHE A 28 -5.98 -19.38 -6.23
CA PHE A 28 -4.55 -19.12 -6.16
C PHE A 28 -3.76 -20.34 -6.66
N ALA A 29 -2.67 -20.09 -7.38
CA ALA A 29 -1.74 -21.15 -7.78
C ALA A 29 -0.78 -21.60 -6.66
N PHE A 30 -0.90 -20.99 -5.48
CA PHE A 30 -0.07 -21.21 -4.29
C PHE A 30 -0.94 -21.27 -3.04
N HIS A 31 -0.36 -21.74 -1.93
CA HIS A 31 -1.07 -21.82 -0.66
C HIS A 31 -1.38 -20.43 -0.12
N VAL A 32 -2.62 -20.24 0.28
CA VAL A 32 -3.14 -19.03 0.94
C VAL A 32 -3.88 -19.48 2.19
N PRO A 33 -3.81 -18.75 3.31
CA PRO A 33 -4.48 -19.11 4.55
C PRO A 33 -5.97 -19.39 4.39
N GLU A 34 -6.48 -20.34 5.16
CA GLU A 34 -7.91 -20.68 5.18
C GLU A 34 -8.71 -19.82 6.16
N THR A 35 -8.02 -19.29 7.17
CA THR A 35 -8.63 -18.45 8.23
C THR A 35 -7.82 -17.19 8.49
N PHE A 36 -8.46 -16.16 9.06
CA PHE A 36 -7.75 -14.94 9.44
C PHE A 36 -6.83 -15.14 10.65
N GLU A 37 -7.10 -16.13 11.51
CA GLU A 37 -6.20 -16.52 12.59
C GLU A 37 -4.86 -17.00 12.02
N GLU A 38 -4.90 -17.88 11.02
CA GLU A 38 -3.70 -18.33 10.30
C GLU A 38 -3.04 -17.17 9.57
N PHE A 39 -3.82 -16.34 8.85
CA PHE A 39 -3.36 -15.17 8.10
C PHE A 39 -2.52 -14.23 8.98
N PHE A 40 -3.06 -13.77 10.10
CA PHE A 40 -2.35 -12.86 10.99
C PHE A 40 -1.22 -13.54 11.77
N SER A 41 -1.34 -14.85 12.07
CA SER A 41 -0.25 -15.62 12.69
C SER A 41 1.00 -15.65 11.81
N VAL A 42 0.84 -15.78 10.48
CA VAL A 42 1.97 -15.73 9.54
C VAL A 42 2.64 -14.35 9.56
N GLN A 43 1.86 -13.27 9.51
CA GLN A 43 2.40 -11.91 9.58
C GLN A 43 3.13 -11.64 10.90
N GLN A 44 2.53 -12.00 12.03
CA GLN A 44 3.15 -11.85 13.35
C GLN A 44 4.44 -12.68 13.48
N SER A 45 4.47 -13.89 12.92
CA SER A 45 5.68 -14.71 12.87
C SER A 45 6.80 -14.08 12.04
N ALA A 46 6.46 -13.28 11.03
CA ALA A 46 7.41 -12.48 10.27
C ALA A 46 7.84 -11.19 11.00
N GLY A 47 7.27 -10.88 12.17
CA GLY A 47 7.56 -9.68 12.95
C GLY A 47 6.67 -8.48 12.62
N ILE A 48 5.62 -8.64 11.81
CA ILE A 48 4.65 -7.59 11.48
C ILE A 48 3.66 -7.47 12.64
N THR A 49 3.48 -6.27 13.15
CA THR A 49 2.63 -6.00 14.32
C THR A 49 1.26 -5.42 13.95
N PHE A 50 1.16 -4.80 12.76
CA PHE A 50 -0.06 -4.18 12.29
C PHE A 50 -0.06 -4.14 10.76
N SER A 51 -1.21 -4.22 10.11
CA SER A 51 -1.31 -4.30 8.66
C SER A 51 -2.44 -3.45 8.12
N CYS A 52 -2.20 -2.81 6.98
CA CYS A 52 -3.20 -2.08 6.21
C CYS A 52 -3.43 -2.75 4.88
N GLY A 53 -4.67 -2.80 4.42
CA GLY A 53 -4.93 -3.41 3.13
C GLY A 53 -6.32 -3.22 2.58
N SER A 54 -6.46 -3.57 1.31
CA SER A 54 -7.70 -3.51 0.53
C SER A 54 -8.08 -4.88 -0.03
N PHE A 55 -9.34 -5.05 -0.37
CA PHE A 55 -9.86 -6.28 -0.98
C PHE A 55 -10.32 -5.98 -2.41
N ASN A 56 -9.65 -6.57 -3.40
CA ASN A 56 -9.93 -6.31 -4.82
C ASN A 56 -10.75 -7.46 -5.44
N ILE A 57 -11.92 -7.14 -6.00
CA ILE A 57 -12.77 -8.08 -6.75
C ILE A 57 -12.67 -7.75 -8.24
N PRO A 58 -12.43 -8.74 -9.11
CA PRO A 58 -12.37 -8.51 -10.55
C PRO A 58 -13.61 -7.80 -11.10
N GLY A 59 -13.37 -6.67 -11.81
CA GLY A 59 -14.41 -5.86 -12.41
C GLY A 59 -15.19 -4.96 -11.45
N ALA A 60 -14.81 -4.88 -10.18
CA ALA A 60 -15.49 -4.03 -9.19
C ALA A 60 -15.50 -2.55 -9.56
N GLY A 61 -14.53 -2.09 -10.34
CA GLY A 61 -14.50 -0.69 -10.79
C GLY A 61 -15.62 -0.30 -11.75
N LYS A 62 -16.39 -1.26 -12.26
CA LYS A 62 -17.56 -1.03 -13.16
C LYS A 62 -18.89 -1.42 -12.51
N ASP A 63 -18.86 -1.92 -11.29
CA ASP A 63 -20.01 -2.51 -10.61
C ASP A 63 -20.10 -1.93 -9.19
N PRO A 64 -21.07 -1.05 -8.91
CA PRO A 64 -21.23 -0.41 -7.60
C PRO A 64 -21.42 -1.40 -6.46
N GLU A 65 -22.08 -2.53 -6.68
CA GLU A 65 -22.31 -3.53 -5.63
C GLU A 65 -21.03 -4.28 -5.30
N LYS A 66 -20.23 -4.62 -6.31
CA LYS A 66 -18.92 -5.24 -6.09
C LYS A 66 -17.95 -4.26 -5.41
N LEU A 67 -17.97 -2.97 -5.77
CA LEU A 67 -17.16 -1.94 -5.12
C LEU A 67 -17.52 -1.85 -3.62
N ARG A 68 -18.81 -1.77 -3.31
CA ARG A 68 -19.30 -1.79 -1.92
C ARG A 68 -18.93 -3.10 -1.20
N LEU A 69 -18.95 -4.24 -1.90
CA LEU A 69 -18.54 -5.52 -1.31
C LEU A 69 -17.05 -5.54 -0.97
N CYS A 70 -16.17 -5.00 -1.83
CA CYS A 70 -14.74 -4.84 -1.51
C CYS A 70 -14.56 -4.10 -0.18
N ASN A 71 -15.24 -2.97 -0.04
CA ASN A 71 -15.15 -2.10 1.14
C ASN A 71 -15.76 -2.73 2.40
N ARG A 72 -16.91 -3.42 2.29
CA ARG A 72 -17.46 -4.18 3.42
C ARG A 72 -16.52 -5.26 3.93
N LYS A 73 -15.91 -6.05 3.03
CA LYS A 73 -15.00 -7.13 3.44
C LYS A 73 -13.85 -6.61 4.32
N VAL A 74 -13.21 -5.50 3.98
CA VAL A 74 -12.13 -4.96 4.80
C VAL A 74 -12.64 -4.35 6.12
N LEU A 75 -13.83 -3.76 6.12
CA LEU A 75 -14.46 -3.26 7.36
C LEU A 75 -14.84 -4.42 8.30
N ASP A 76 -15.31 -5.55 7.77
CA ASP A 76 -15.61 -6.75 8.55
C ASP A 76 -14.36 -7.35 9.18
N VAL A 77 -13.23 -7.38 8.42
CA VAL A 77 -11.94 -7.81 8.97
C VAL A 77 -11.48 -6.86 10.07
N GLN A 78 -11.57 -5.55 9.86
CA GLN A 78 -11.20 -4.56 10.87
C GLN A 78 -12.05 -4.68 12.14
N GLN A 79 -13.35 -4.88 12.01
CA GLN A 79 -14.22 -5.05 13.16
C GLN A 79 -13.85 -6.29 14.01
N LYS A 80 -13.41 -7.36 13.35
CA LYS A 80 -13.01 -8.61 14.03
C LYS A 80 -11.59 -8.56 14.58
N TYR A 81 -10.68 -7.83 13.92
CA TYR A 81 -9.25 -7.76 14.25
C TYR A 81 -8.75 -6.31 14.34
N PRO A 82 -9.37 -5.47 15.20
CA PRO A 82 -9.04 -4.04 15.26
C PRO A 82 -7.61 -3.74 15.70
N GLU A 83 -6.99 -4.67 16.43
CA GLU A 83 -5.61 -4.53 16.92
C GLU A 83 -4.55 -4.91 15.88
N PHE A 84 -4.95 -5.50 14.75
CA PHE A 84 -4.03 -6.01 13.73
C PHE A 84 -4.27 -5.44 12.33
N PHE A 85 -5.44 -4.86 12.08
CA PHE A 85 -5.83 -4.49 10.74
C PHE A 85 -6.45 -3.10 10.61
N TYR A 86 -5.97 -2.36 9.61
CA TYR A 86 -6.46 -1.05 9.18
C TYR A 86 -7.05 -1.16 7.77
N PRO A 87 -8.31 -0.77 7.53
CA PRO A 87 -8.95 -0.99 6.24
C PRO A 87 -8.58 0.10 5.23
N GLY A 88 -8.24 -0.32 4.02
CA GLY A 88 -8.09 0.55 2.85
C GLY A 88 -9.36 0.60 2.01
N CYS A 89 -9.81 1.80 1.67
CA CYS A 89 -11.02 2.04 0.88
C CYS A 89 -10.75 1.81 -0.61
N ASN A 90 -11.51 0.95 -1.27
CA ASN A 90 -11.49 0.82 -2.73
C ASN A 90 -12.39 1.86 -3.39
N VAL A 91 -11.91 2.41 -4.50
CA VAL A 91 -12.60 3.42 -5.32
C VAL A 91 -12.36 3.18 -6.81
N SER A 92 -13.16 3.79 -7.66
CA SER A 92 -13.02 3.67 -9.11
C SER A 92 -13.35 4.97 -9.83
N PRO A 93 -12.52 5.39 -10.81
CA PRO A 93 -12.80 6.56 -11.64
C PRO A 93 -14.02 6.37 -12.56
N LEU A 94 -14.53 5.16 -12.72
CA LEU A 94 -15.75 4.86 -13.48
C LEU A 94 -17.02 5.01 -12.62
N LEU A 95 -16.87 5.11 -11.30
CA LEU A 95 -17.94 5.24 -10.31
C LEU A 95 -17.59 6.37 -9.32
N PRO A 96 -17.41 7.62 -9.79
CA PRO A 96 -16.88 8.70 -8.96
C PRO A 96 -17.80 9.08 -7.79
N GLU A 97 -19.12 9.06 -7.98
CA GLU A 97 -20.08 9.40 -6.93
C GLU A 97 -20.07 8.37 -5.80
N GLU A 98 -20.15 7.09 -6.16
CA GLU A 98 -20.06 5.98 -5.21
C GLU A 98 -18.70 5.97 -4.50
N SER A 99 -17.64 6.24 -5.23
CA SER A 99 -16.28 6.31 -4.68
C SER A 99 -16.13 7.41 -3.66
N CYS A 100 -16.64 8.61 -3.94
CA CYS A 100 -16.63 9.72 -2.98
C CYS A 100 -17.45 9.38 -1.72
N ALA A 101 -18.62 8.76 -1.88
CA ALA A 101 -19.42 8.32 -0.75
C ALA A 101 -18.70 7.28 0.12
N GLU A 102 -17.97 6.33 -0.48
CA GLU A 102 -17.17 5.36 0.25
C GLU A 102 -15.99 6.01 0.98
N ILE A 103 -15.29 6.97 0.36
CA ILE A 103 -14.22 7.75 1.01
C ILE A 103 -14.77 8.47 2.25
N GLU A 104 -15.88 9.16 2.14
CA GLU A 104 -16.53 9.85 3.27
C GLU A 104 -16.95 8.87 4.38
N ASN A 105 -17.47 7.69 4.02
CA ASN A 105 -17.81 6.63 4.97
C ASN A 105 -16.58 6.14 5.74
N PHE A 106 -15.46 5.89 5.07
CA PHE A 106 -14.22 5.47 5.74
C PHE A 106 -13.65 6.60 6.62
N HIS A 107 -13.63 7.82 6.11
CA HIS A 107 -13.15 8.96 6.87
C HIS A 107 -13.96 9.23 8.15
N THR A 108 -15.28 9.14 8.10
CA THR A 108 -16.16 9.32 9.30
C THR A 108 -15.97 8.22 10.33
N ARG A 109 -15.50 7.04 9.92
CA ARG A 109 -15.10 5.95 10.82
C ARG A 109 -13.67 6.11 11.39
N GLY A 110 -12.95 7.15 10.97
CA GLY A 110 -11.57 7.41 11.40
C GLY A 110 -10.49 6.77 10.54
N PHE A 111 -10.87 6.13 9.41
CA PHE A 111 -9.89 5.51 8.51
C PHE A 111 -9.45 6.48 7.41
N ARG A 112 -8.14 6.52 7.14
CA ARG A 112 -7.50 7.46 6.20
C ARG A 112 -6.55 6.73 5.25
N TRP A 113 -7.07 5.76 4.49
CA TRP A 113 -6.30 5.05 3.49
C TRP A 113 -7.19 4.66 2.31
N ILE A 114 -6.76 4.97 1.09
CA ILE A 114 -7.46 4.61 -0.14
C ILE A 114 -6.58 3.66 -0.93
N GLY A 115 -7.12 2.51 -1.31
CA GLY A 115 -6.42 1.48 -2.09
C GLY A 115 -5.76 0.40 -1.20
N GLU A 116 -4.98 -0.50 -1.83
CA GLU A 116 -4.41 -0.39 -3.18
C GLU A 116 -5.49 -0.41 -4.26
N LEU A 117 -5.39 0.52 -5.21
CA LEU A 117 -6.20 0.54 -6.41
C LEU A 117 -5.47 -0.23 -7.51
N ALA A 118 -5.92 -1.42 -7.84
CA ALA A 118 -5.37 -2.24 -8.92
C ALA A 118 -6.24 -2.10 -10.18
N ALA A 119 -5.94 -1.13 -11.04
CA ALA A 119 -6.71 -0.78 -12.22
C ALA A 119 -7.04 -2.00 -13.09
N TYR A 120 -6.07 -2.88 -13.33
CA TYR A 120 -6.21 -4.09 -14.15
C TYR A 120 -7.18 -5.12 -13.56
N VAL A 121 -7.24 -5.22 -12.20
CA VAL A 121 -8.22 -6.08 -11.50
C VAL A 121 -9.59 -5.41 -11.48
N MET A 122 -9.62 -4.12 -11.19
CA MET A 122 -10.86 -3.34 -11.06
C MET A 122 -11.56 -3.11 -12.40
N GLY A 123 -10.86 -3.29 -13.53
CA GLY A 123 -11.43 -3.28 -14.87
C GLY A 123 -11.47 -1.89 -15.52
N TYR A 124 -10.53 -1.00 -15.18
CA TYR A 124 -10.26 0.23 -15.91
C TYR A 124 -8.79 0.30 -16.35
N GLU A 125 -8.49 1.14 -17.35
CA GLU A 125 -7.20 1.08 -18.06
C GLU A 125 -6.10 1.93 -17.44
N LYS A 126 -6.48 3.09 -16.86
CA LYS A 126 -5.53 4.07 -16.33
C LYS A 126 -6.15 4.94 -15.23
N TYR A 127 -5.31 5.58 -14.44
CA TYR A 127 -5.76 6.44 -13.34
C TYR A 127 -6.14 7.85 -13.80
N SER A 128 -5.60 8.34 -14.92
CA SER A 128 -5.91 9.66 -15.47
C SER A 128 -7.28 9.76 -16.16
N LEU A 129 -8.25 8.90 -15.80
CA LEU A 129 -9.63 9.02 -16.25
C LEU A 129 -10.34 10.21 -15.56
N PRO A 130 -11.29 10.88 -16.26
CA PRO A 130 -11.93 12.11 -15.74
C PRO A 130 -12.54 11.98 -14.33
N GLY A 131 -13.15 10.82 -14.00
CA GLY A 131 -13.74 10.59 -12.68
C GLY A 131 -12.74 10.51 -11.54
N MET A 132 -11.45 10.26 -11.83
CA MET A 132 -10.40 10.28 -10.81
C MET A 132 -10.21 11.65 -10.17
N LYS A 133 -10.53 12.73 -10.90
CA LYS A 133 -10.40 14.09 -10.38
C LYS A 133 -11.21 14.31 -9.10
N ALA A 134 -12.49 13.92 -9.09
CA ALA A 134 -13.34 14.07 -7.91
C ALA A 134 -12.79 13.27 -6.70
N ILE A 135 -12.31 12.05 -6.96
CA ILE A 135 -11.72 11.16 -5.96
C ILE A 135 -10.46 11.77 -5.35
N LEU A 136 -9.51 12.22 -6.17
CA LEU A 136 -8.23 12.74 -5.69
C LEU A 136 -8.37 14.12 -5.04
N ASP A 137 -9.26 14.98 -5.52
CA ASP A 137 -9.57 16.24 -4.86
C ASP A 137 -10.19 16.01 -3.47
N LEU A 138 -11.11 15.05 -3.33
CA LEU A 138 -11.69 14.69 -2.03
C LEU A 138 -10.64 14.07 -1.11
N ALA A 139 -9.82 13.16 -1.61
CA ALA A 139 -8.73 12.55 -0.86
C ALA A 139 -7.76 13.61 -0.30
N ALA A 140 -7.38 14.61 -1.13
CA ALA A 140 -6.54 15.72 -0.70
C ALA A 140 -7.21 16.58 0.39
N ASN A 141 -8.50 16.88 0.25
CA ASN A 141 -9.26 17.69 1.22
C ASN A 141 -9.42 16.99 2.58
N LEU A 142 -9.48 15.66 2.58
CA LEU A 142 -9.60 14.83 3.78
C LEU A 142 -8.25 14.34 4.31
N ASP A 143 -7.15 14.74 3.68
CA ASP A 143 -5.77 14.30 3.98
C ASP A 143 -5.61 12.76 3.97
N MET A 144 -6.26 12.11 3.01
CA MET A 144 -6.19 10.66 2.81
C MET A 144 -5.20 10.30 1.70
N PRO A 145 -4.15 9.51 1.96
CA PRO A 145 -3.27 9.01 0.93
C PRO A 145 -3.98 8.02 0.01
N VAL A 146 -3.55 7.97 -1.25
CA VAL A 146 -4.09 7.05 -2.26
C VAL A 146 -3.00 6.13 -2.75
N THR A 147 -3.17 4.83 -2.55
CA THR A 147 -2.22 3.80 -2.99
C THR A 147 -2.66 3.21 -4.32
N LEU A 148 -1.73 3.18 -5.26
CA LEU A 148 -1.97 2.75 -6.64
C LEU A 148 -1.04 1.62 -7.02
N HIS A 149 -1.56 0.56 -7.64
CA HIS A 149 -0.75 -0.37 -8.43
C HIS A 149 -0.04 0.39 -9.56
N PRO A 150 1.23 0.12 -9.89
CA PRO A 150 1.91 0.84 -10.96
C PRO A 150 1.16 0.73 -12.29
N SER A 151 1.04 1.86 -12.97
CA SER A 151 0.63 1.94 -14.38
C SER A 151 1.82 2.39 -15.24
N THR A 152 1.57 2.94 -16.42
CA THR A 152 2.66 3.51 -17.22
C THR A 152 3.26 4.73 -16.53
N LEU A 153 4.56 4.96 -16.72
CA LEU A 153 5.25 6.13 -16.16
C LEU A 153 4.59 7.44 -16.58
N ASP A 154 4.10 7.51 -17.82
CA ASP A 154 3.41 8.70 -18.33
C ASP A 154 2.08 8.97 -17.62
N ASP A 155 1.29 7.91 -17.34
CA ASP A 155 0.03 8.04 -16.58
C ASP A 155 0.31 8.48 -15.14
N LEU A 156 1.34 7.92 -14.49
CA LEU A 156 1.74 8.31 -13.14
C LEU A 156 2.30 9.73 -13.09
N ASP A 157 3.17 10.11 -14.01
CA ASP A 157 3.75 11.46 -14.09
C ASP A 157 2.66 12.52 -14.30
N GLN A 158 1.70 12.24 -15.18
CA GLN A 158 0.56 13.11 -15.41
C GLN A 158 -0.31 13.25 -14.16
N LEU A 159 -0.63 12.13 -13.50
CA LEU A 159 -1.44 12.11 -12.29
C LEU A 159 -0.79 12.92 -11.14
N LEU A 160 0.51 12.71 -10.92
CA LEU A 160 1.27 13.41 -9.89
C LEU A 160 1.36 14.92 -10.14
N LYS A 161 1.45 15.34 -11.40
CA LYS A 161 1.42 16.78 -11.82
C LYS A 161 0.06 17.40 -11.60
N ASP A 162 -1.00 16.71 -12.01
CA ASP A 162 -2.36 17.26 -11.98
C ASP A 162 -2.91 17.36 -10.54
N PHE A 163 -2.41 16.50 -9.62
CA PHE A 163 -2.87 16.42 -8.24
C PHE A 163 -1.74 16.62 -7.21
N PRO A 164 -1.06 17.77 -7.20
CA PRO A 164 0.12 17.98 -6.35
C PRO A 164 -0.19 18.03 -4.84
N LYS A 165 -1.45 18.17 -4.45
CA LYS A 165 -1.89 18.15 -3.05
C LYS A 165 -2.24 16.77 -2.54
N THR A 166 -2.48 15.80 -3.44
CA THR A 166 -2.81 14.43 -3.06
C THR A 166 -1.53 13.65 -2.81
N LYS A 167 -1.42 13.00 -1.67
CA LYS A 167 -0.34 12.05 -1.36
C LYS A 167 -0.61 10.75 -2.11
N ILE A 168 0.22 10.41 -3.06
CA ILE A 168 0.06 9.21 -3.90
C ILE A 168 1.17 8.23 -3.56
N VAL A 169 0.79 7.05 -3.10
CA VAL A 169 1.69 5.93 -2.80
C VAL A 169 1.68 5.00 -4.00
N ILE A 170 2.82 4.83 -4.67
CA ILE A 170 2.96 3.84 -5.73
C ILE A 170 3.42 2.53 -5.11
N ALA A 171 2.63 1.50 -5.32
CA ALA A 171 2.94 0.15 -4.86
C ALA A 171 4.03 -0.50 -5.71
N HIS A 172 4.65 -1.55 -5.16
CA HIS A 172 5.55 -2.46 -5.86
C HIS A 172 6.77 -1.79 -6.51
N PRO A 173 7.93 -1.74 -5.83
CA PRO A 173 9.18 -1.44 -6.49
C PRO A 173 9.47 -2.59 -7.46
N GLU A 174 9.18 -2.38 -8.73
CA GLU A 174 9.37 -3.37 -9.79
C GLU A 174 10.82 -3.88 -9.91
N SER A 175 11.09 -4.66 -10.96
CA SER A 175 12.45 -5.10 -11.31
C SER A 175 13.46 -3.94 -11.26
N SER A 176 14.74 -4.24 -11.13
CA SER A 176 15.83 -3.26 -10.97
C SER A 176 15.83 -2.11 -12.00
N TRP A 177 15.23 -2.27 -13.16
CA TRP A 177 15.08 -1.21 -14.16
C TRP A 177 13.86 -0.34 -13.88
N GLY A 178 12.71 -0.94 -13.58
CA GLY A 178 11.48 -0.23 -13.24
C GLY A 178 11.63 0.62 -11.98
N ILE A 179 12.22 0.08 -10.92
CA ILE A 179 12.44 0.81 -9.67
C ILE A 179 13.31 2.06 -9.86
N THR A 180 14.31 2.02 -10.76
CA THR A 180 15.13 3.19 -11.05
C THR A 180 14.29 4.32 -11.66
N ALA A 181 13.39 3.99 -12.57
CA ALA A 181 12.47 4.96 -13.16
C ALA A 181 11.49 5.52 -12.11
N MET A 182 10.99 4.68 -11.20
CA MET A 182 10.15 5.12 -10.07
C MET A 182 10.90 6.08 -9.13
N TYR A 183 12.16 5.81 -8.81
CA TYR A 183 12.97 6.75 -8.00
C TYR A 183 13.17 8.09 -8.71
N GLN A 184 13.42 8.07 -10.03
CA GLN A 184 13.54 9.30 -10.83
C GLN A 184 12.21 10.07 -10.89
N LEU A 185 11.09 9.38 -10.96
CA LEU A 185 9.77 9.97 -10.89
C LEU A 185 9.55 10.63 -9.52
N ALA A 186 9.83 9.91 -8.44
CA ALA A 186 9.71 10.41 -7.07
C ALA A 186 10.63 11.62 -6.77
N ALA A 187 11.78 11.71 -7.42
CA ALA A 187 12.68 12.87 -7.31
C ALA A 187 12.08 14.15 -7.90
N ARG A 188 11.12 14.04 -8.84
CA ARG A 188 10.44 15.17 -9.46
C ARG A 188 9.12 15.57 -8.80
N HIS A 189 8.54 14.66 -7.99
CA HIS A 189 7.22 14.81 -7.38
C HIS A 189 7.26 14.59 -5.88
N GLU A 190 7.16 15.66 -5.09
CA GLU A 190 7.19 15.59 -3.63
C GLU A 190 5.96 14.88 -3.03
N ASN A 191 4.84 14.86 -3.75
CA ASN A 191 3.60 14.17 -3.38
C ASN A 191 3.62 12.67 -3.67
N MET A 192 4.70 12.15 -4.29
CA MET A 192 4.88 10.72 -4.53
C MET A 192 5.56 10.04 -3.35
N PHE A 193 4.93 8.98 -2.88
CA PHE A 193 5.44 7.99 -1.95
C PHE A 193 5.62 6.66 -2.67
N LEU A 194 6.38 5.74 -2.07
CA LEU A 194 6.58 4.38 -2.58
C LEU A 194 6.40 3.39 -1.44
N ASP A 195 5.66 2.31 -1.64
CA ASP A 195 5.73 1.17 -0.73
C ASP A 195 6.65 0.07 -1.27
N LEU A 196 7.14 -0.77 -0.37
CA LEU A 196 8.12 -1.82 -0.66
C LEU A 196 7.47 -3.20 -0.90
N SER A 197 6.18 -3.23 -1.15
CA SER A 197 5.46 -4.48 -1.39
C SER A 197 5.92 -5.21 -2.65
N GLY A 198 5.51 -6.45 -2.82
CA GLY A 198 5.89 -7.24 -3.97
C GLY A 198 7.34 -7.74 -3.93
N SER A 199 8.00 -7.78 -5.08
CA SER A 199 9.28 -8.48 -5.27
C SER A 199 10.51 -7.57 -5.44
N GLY A 200 10.37 -6.25 -5.28
CA GLY A 200 11.42 -5.28 -5.63
C GLY A 200 12.64 -5.26 -4.71
N LEU A 201 12.55 -5.82 -3.50
CA LEU A 201 13.63 -5.84 -2.51
C LEU A 201 14.69 -6.95 -2.70
N PHE A 202 14.64 -7.71 -3.77
CA PHE A 202 15.58 -8.82 -3.98
C PHE A 202 17.03 -8.39 -4.25
N ARG A 203 17.28 -7.13 -4.56
CA ARG A 203 18.61 -6.63 -4.87
C ARG A 203 19.13 -5.74 -3.75
N MET A 204 20.16 -6.21 -3.08
CA MET A 204 20.89 -5.45 -2.07
C MET A 204 21.32 -4.08 -2.59
N GLY A 205 21.12 -3.03 -1.82
CA GLY A 205 21.45 -1.65 -2.17
C GLY A 205 20.37 -0.90 -2.96
N MET A 206 19.31 -1.56 -3.40
CA MET A 206 18.23 -0.87 -4.12
C MET A 206 17.39 0.01 -3.19
N LEU A 207 17.09 -0.45 -1.99
CA LEU A 207 16.40 0.38 -1.00
C LEU A 207 17.28 1.55 -0.54
N ARG A 208 18.59 1.31 -0.29
CA ARG A 208 19.54 2.39 0.02
C ARG A 208 19.50 3.48 -1.06
N ARG A 209 19.56 3.07 -2.34
CA ARG A 209 19.46 4.01 -3.45
C ARG A 209 18.13 4.78 -3.45
N GLY A 210 17.03 4.14 -3.12
CA GLY A 210 15.72 4.80 -2.99
C GLY A 210 15.75 5.89 -1.94
N VAL A 211 16.28 5.57 -0.76
CA VAL A 211 16.44 6.53 0.34
C VAL A 211 17.35 7.70 -0.06
N ASP A 212 18.46 7.44 -0.78
CA ASP A 212 19.37 8.50 -1.24
C ASP A 212 18.70 9.45 -2.26
N VAL A 213 17.73 8.97 -3.05
CA VAL A 213 17.07 9.75 -4.10
C VAL A 213 15.84 10.49 -3.60
N MET A 214 14.99 9.83 -2.79
CA MET A 214 13.68 10.38 -2.43
C MET A 214 13.50 10.63 -0.92
N GLY A 215 14.46 10.25 -0.09
CA GLY A 215 14.37 10.32 1.36
C GLY A 215 13.59 9.15 1.96
N SER A 216 13.96 8.75 3.18
CA SER A 216 13.29 7.67 3.92
C SER A 216 11.87 8.02 4.33
N GLU A 217 11.54 9.31 4.39
CA GLU A 217 10.24 9.86 4.83
C GLU A 217 9.10 9.62 3.83
N ARG A 218 9.44 9.17 2.62
CA ARG A 218 8.48 8.90 1.55
C ARG A 218 8.43 7.43 1.11
N ILE A 219 9.07 6.54 1.87
CA ILE A 219 9.07 5.10 1.63
C ILE A 219 8.31 4.41 2.77
N LEU A 220 7.37 3.52 2.42
CA LEU A 220 6.60 2.72 3.36
C LEU A 220 6.99 1.24 3.24
N PHE A 221 6.93 0.53 4.35
CA PHE A 221 7.01 -0.92 4.33
C PHE A 221 5.67 -1.49 3.86
N GLY A 222 5.72 -2.47 2.98
CA GLY A 222 4.58 -3.23 2.48
C GLY A 222 5.02 -4.63 2.04
N THR A 223 4.10 -5.59 2.02
CA THR A 223 4.44 -6.97 1.65
C THR A 223 3.75 -7.48 0.40
N ASP A 224 2.52 -7.05 0.12
CA ASP A 224 1.61 -7.68 -0.83
C ASP A 224 1.19 -9.11 -0.38
N TYR A 225 1.18 -9.37 0.95
CA TYR A 225 0.71 -10.65 1.48
C TYR A 225 -0.80 -10.85 1.20
N PRO A 226 -1.27 -12.01 0.81
CA PRO A 226 -0.61 -13.32 0.76
C PRO A 226 0.06 -13.63 -0.60
N ILE A 227 0.16 -12.67 -1.52
CA ILE A 227 0.79 -12.87 -2.83
C ILE A 227 2.31 -13.09 -2.65
N CYS A 228 2.94 -12.31 -1.78
CA CYS A 228 4.35 -12.40 -1.47
C CYS A 228 4.59 -12.87 -0.03
N ASN A 229 5.77 -13.42 0.24
CA ASN A 229 6.14 -13.91 1.56
C ASN A 229 6.55 -12.72 2.47
N PRO A 230 5.82 -12.44 3.55
CA PRO A 230 6.05 -11.25 4.38
C PRO A 230 7.42 -11.27 5.09
N ALA A 231 7.95 -12.44 5.44
CA ALA A 231 9.27 -12.55 6.07
C ALA A 231 10.40 -12.14 5.13
N MET A 232 10.27 -12.37 3.82
CA MET A 232 11.26 -11.91 2.82
C MET A 232 11.31 -10.38 2.75
N ASN A 233 10.15 -9.71 2.78
CA ASN A 233 10.08 -8.25 2.74
C ASN A 233 10.65 -7.64 4.04
N VAL A 234 10.32 -8.18 5.21
CA VAL A 234 10.91 -7.76 6.48
C VAL A 234 12.44 -7.91 6.46
N ALA A 235 12.94 -9.09 6.06
CA ALA A 235 14.39 -9.34 5.95
C ALA A 235 15.04 -8.36 4.95
N GLY A 236 14.39 -8.04 3.83
CA GLY A 236 14.88 -7.10 2.84
C GLY A 236 15.19 -5.71 3.42
N VAL A 237 14.34 -5.23 4.33
CA VAL A 237 14.57 -3.95 5.02
C VAL A 237 15.61 -4.07 6.14
N LEU A 238 15.57 -5.17 6.91
CA LEU A 238 16.52 -5.36 8.03
C LEU A 238 17.96 -5.51 7.56
N PHE A 239 18.19 -6.16 6.42
CA PHE A 239 19.52 -6.39 5.86
C PHE A 239 19.99 -5.31 4.89
N GLU A 240 19.26 -4.19 4.77
CA GLU A 240 19.70 -3.07 3.96
C GLU A 240 20.56 -2.07 4.77
N ASP A 241 21.42 -1.33 4.08
CA ASP A 241 22.34 -0.33 4.68
C ASP A 241 21.59 0.96 5.02
N LEU A 242 20.83 0.91 6.10
CA LEU A 242 20.00 2.01 6.60
C LEU A 242 20.45 2.41 7.99
N SER A 243 20.38 3.71 8.29
CA SER A 243 20.42 4.19 9.66
C SER A 243 19.17 3.74 10.41
N GLU A 244 19.21 3.76 11.74
CA GLU A 244 18.08 3.39 12.59
C GLU A 244 16.85 4.28 12.34
N VAL A 245 17.07 5.59 12.14
CA VAL A 245 16.00 6.55 11.84
C VAL A 245 15.33 6.24 10.50
N GLU A 246 16.12 5.97 9.46
CA GLU A 246 15.59 5.59 8.14
C GLU A 246 14.79 4.29 8.21
N ARG A 247 15.26 3.29 8.94
CA ARG A 247 14.56 2.02 9.16
C ARG A 247 13.23 2.22 9.85
N GLN A 248 13.20 3.03 10.93
CA GLN A 248 11.97 3.36 11.65
C GLN A 248 10.99 4.16 10.80
N ASN A 249 11.46 5.09 9.98
CA ASN A 249 10.61 5.83 9.05
C ASN A 249 9.89 4.86 8.11
N ILE A 250 10.63 3.94 7.50
CA ILE A 250 10.11 2.97 6.54
C ILE A 250 9.18 1.97 7.21
N LEU A 251 9.59 1.39 8.35
CA LEU A 251 8.86 0.29 8.97
C LEU A 251 7.53 0.70 9.63
N TYR A 252 7.40 1.96 10.12
CA TYR A 252 6.15 2.35 10.78
C TYR A 252 5.85 3.84 10.82
N ARG A 253 6.84 4.75 10.98
CA ARG A 253 6.56 6.17 11.23
C ARG A 253 5.82 6.84 10.10
N ASN A 254 6.19 6.52 8.85
CA ASN A 254 5.57 7.14 7.68
C ASN A 254 4.09 6.74 7.56
N PHE A 255 3.76 5.47 7.82
CA PHE A 255 2.36 5.04 7.84
C PHE A 255 1.55 5.77 8.91
N LEU A 256 2.06 5.85 10.15
CA LEU A 256 1.39 6.57 11.24
C LEU A 256 1.20 8.06 10.93
N LYS A 257 2.22 8.68 10.31
CA LYS A 257 2.13 10.09 9.87
C LYS A 257 1.09 10.31 8.79
N LEU A 258 0.96 9.37 7.85
CA LEU A 258 0.02 9.48 6.73
C LEU A 258 -1.43 9.22 7.16
N THR A 259 -1.65 8.31 8.10
CA THR A 259 -2.99 7.87 8.51
C THR A 259 -3.49 8.49 9.79
N THR A 260 -2.61 9.12 10.58
CA THR A 260 -2.89 9.55 11.95
C THR A 260 -3.37 8.41 12.86
N ALA A 261 -3.09 7.16 12.46
CA ALA A 261 -3.44 5.98 13.25
C ALA A 261 -2.65 5.97 14.58
N VAL A 262 -3.29 5.46 15.62
CA VAL A 262 -2.68 5.22 16.93
C VAL A 262 -2.62 3.71 17.11
N LEU A 263 -1.42 3.19 17.42
CA LEU A 263 -1.19 1.76 17.70
C LEU A 263 -1.50 1.43 19.15
#